data_170f481281eccff01cdb2a9d2e10ed30
#
_entry.id   170f481281eccff01cdb2a9d2e10ed30
#
_cell.length_a   1.000
_cell.length_b   1.000
_cell.length_c   1.000
_cell.angle_alpha   90.00
_cell.angle_beta   90.00
_cell.angle_gamma   90.00
#
_symmetry.space_group_name_H-M   'P 1'
#
loop_
_entity.id
_entity.type
_entity.pdbx_description
1 polymer ?
#
loop_
_entity_poly.entity_id
_entity_poly.type
_entity_poly.pdbx_seq_one_letter_code
_entity_poly.pdbx_strand_id
1 'polypeptide(L)'
;QGSPHGGKPAQKGDSPRLIGRTKGGLNSKLHIVCDGHGRPVLLLLTEGQVSDDKGAAILQHLLPDNSTFLADGGYDATWLRESLKARGMTVCMPPRKTGNEAFSFDNTRYKQQHFIENTFSRLKDWRRIATWYDCCAHTFFSAICLAVCVIFYLH
;
A
#
# COMPACT_ATOMS: atom_id res chain seq x y z
N GLN A 1 -48.10 5.02 18.61
CA GLN A 1 -47.94 5.46 17.20
C GLN A 1 -46.48 5.92 17.06
N GLY A 2 -45.60 5.04 16.56
CA GLY A 2 -44.23 5.36 16.26
C GLY A 2 -44.04 5.38 14.74
N SER A 3 -43.61 6.53 14.22
CA SER A 3 -43.27 6.73 12.81
C SER A 3 -41.99 6.00 12.43
N PRO A 4 -41.89 5.32 11.30
CA PRO A 4 -40.64 4.70 10.84
C PRO A 4 -39.75 5.77 10.24
N HIS A 5 -38.51 5.84 10.71
CA HIS A 5 -37.44 6.61 10.07
C HIS A 5 -37.15 6.02 8.67
N GLY A 6 -37.54 6.76 7.66
CA GLY A 6 -37.19 6.48 6.27
C GLY A 6 -35.69 6.62 6.03
N GLY A 7 -35.01 5.50 5.89
CA GLY A 7 -33.65 5.48 5.35
C GLY A 7 -33.68 5.95 3.89
N LYS A 8 -32.90 6.97 3.56
CA LYS A 8 -32.73 7.42 2.18
C LYS A 8 -32.12 6.28 1.36
N PRO A 9 -32.66 5.98 0.16
CA PRO A 9 -32.05 4.99 -0.71
C PRO A 9 -30.64 5.45 -1.13
N ALA A 10 -29.69 4.53 -1.08
CA ALA A 10 -28.34 4.76 -1.59
C ALA A 10 -28.41 5.16 -3.06
N GLN A 11 -27.88 6.32 -3.41
CA GLN A 11 -27.80 6.77 -4.79
C GLN A 11 -26.86 5.85 -5.56
N LYS A 12 -27.41 5.26 -6.63
CA LYS A 12 -26.71 4.42 -7.60
C LYS A 12 -25.66 5.30 -8.31
N GLY A 13 -24.35 5.11 -7.99
CA GLY A 13 -23.27 5.82 -8.67
C GLY A 13 -22.06 6.22 -7.86
N ASP A 14 -22.02 5.95 -6.55
CA ASP A 14 -20.82 6.23 -5.75
C ASP A 14 -19.85 5.03 -5.81
N SER A 15 -19.02 5.01 -6.85
CA SER A 15 -17.77 4.25 -6.79
C SER A 15 -16.97 4.77 -5.59
N PRO A 16 -16.42 3.90 -4.73
CA PRO A 16 -15.68 4.35 -3.56
C PRO A 16 -14.57 5.29 -4.02
N ARG A 17 -14.71 6.56 -3.65
CA ARG A 17 -13.68 7.57 -3.87
C ARG A 17 -12.53 7.24 -2.92
N LEU A 18 -11.56 6.44 -3.33
CA LEU A 18 -10.37 6.08 -2.54
C LEU A 18 -9.50 7.32 -2.20
N ILE A 19 -10.18 8.41 -1.87
CA ILE A 19 -9.63 9.71 -1.49
C ILE A 19 -10.11 10.01 -0.08
N GLY A 20 -9.19 9.97 0.87
CA GLY A 20 -9.46 10.32 2.25
C GLY A 20 -9.17 11.78 2.55
N ARG A 21 -9.65 12.26 3.68
CA ARG A 21 -9.38 13.60 4.19
C ARG A 21 -8.35 13.51 5.31
N THR A 22 -7.22 14.21 5.17
CA THR A 22 -6.19 14.37 6.21
C THR A 22 -6.02 15.85 6.56
N LYS A 23 -5.17 16.16 7.54
CA LYS A 23 -4.82 17.55 7.88
C LYS A 23 -4.21 18.31 6.68
N GLY A 24 -3.60 17.61 5.73
CA GLY A 24 -3.04 18.18 4.49
C GLY A 24 -4.03 18.24 3.32
N GLY A 25 -5.32 17.92 3.53
CA GLY A 25 -6.35 17.93 2.50
C GLY A 25 -6.78 16.54 2.03
N LEU A 26 -7.31 16.46 0.81
CA LEU A 26 -7.72 15.21 0.18
C LEU A 26 -6.48 14.50 -0.36
N ASN A 27 -6.28 13.23 0.05
CA ASN A 27 -5.16 12.44 -0.47
C ASN A 27 -5.49 10.94 -0.55
N SER A 28 -4.69 10.23 -1.32
CA SER A 28 -4.70 8.78 -1.45
C SER A 28 -3.32 8.24 -1.13
N LYS A 29 -3.24 7.01 -0.68
CA LYS A 29 -2.00 6.30 -0.40
C LYS A 29 -1.84 5.14 -1.36
N LEU A 30 -0.68 5.07 -2.01
CA LEU A 30 -0.31 3.97 -2.89
C LEU A 30 0.57 2.98 -2.14
N HIS A 31 0.12 1.74 -2.09
CA HIS A 31 0.90 0.60 -1.62
C HIS A 31 1.43 -0.17 -2.83
N ILE A 32 2.72 -0.48 -2.82
CA ILE A 32 3.38 -1.22 -3.91
C ILE A 32 4.08 -2.44 -3.31
N VAL A 33 3.85 -3.59 -3.91
CA VAL A 33 4.68 -4.78 -3.69
C VAL A 33 5.56 -4.99 -4.90
N CYS A 34 6.85 -5.14 -4.65
CA CYS A 34 7.84 -5.44 -5.68
C CYS A 34 8.38 -6.87 -5.53
N ASP A 35 8.84 -7.43 -6.64
CA ASP A 35 9.64 -8.64 -6.61
C ASP A 35 11.08 -8.37 -6.12
N GLY A 36 11.92 -9.41 -6.03
CA GLY A 36 13.31 -9.30 -5.60
C GLY A 36 14.22 -8.45 -6.51
N HIS A 37 13.71 -8.00 -7.66
CA HIS A 37 14.42 -7.12 -8.60
C HIS A 37 13.88 -5.68 -8.55
N GLY A 38 12.92 -5.39 -7.66
CA GLY A 38 12.30 -4.07 -7.55
C GLY A 38 11.21 -3.79 -8.59
N ARG A 39 10.72 -4.79 -9.32
CA ARG A 39 9.62 -4.60 -10.27
C ARG A 39 8.29 -4.70 -9.54
N PRO A 40 7.39 -3.72 -9.71
CA PRO A 40 6.07 -3.75 -9.11
C PRO A 40 5.24 -4.93 -9.61
N VAL A 41 4.74 -5.75 -8.69
CA VAL A 41 3.89 -6.93 -9.00
C VAL A 41 2.46 -6.76 -8.48
N LEU A 42 2.27 -5.98 -7.40
CA LEU A 42 0.95 -5.65 -6.87
C LEU A 42 0.89 -4.16 -6.54
N LEU A 43 -0.26 -3.57 -6.81
CA LEU A 43 -0.56 -2.17 -6.53
C LEU A 43 -1.90 -2.09 -5.82
N LEU A 44 -1.98 -1.27 -4.77
CA LEU A 44 -3.21 -0.99 -4.05
C LEU A 44 -3.29 0.50 -3.73
N LEU A 45 -4.39 1.13 -4.08
CA LEU A 45 -4.70 2.50 -3.69
C LEU A 45 -5.68 2.49 -2.53
N THR A 46 -5.36 3.21 -1.46
CA THR A 46 -6.24 3.39 -0.30
C THR A 46 -6.47 4.88 -0.02
N GLU A 47 -7.45 5.18 0.79
CA GLU A 47 -7.62 6.51 1.34
C GLU A 47 -6.40 6.87 2.21
N GLY A 48 -6.00 8.15 2.18
CA GLY A 48 -4.76 8.60 2.82
C GLY A 48 -4.68 8.41 4.34
N GLN A 49 -5.83 8.32 5.03
CA GLN A 49 -5.90 8.05 6.47
C GLN A 49 -5.78 6.57 6.83
N VAL A 50 -5.87 5.66 5.86
CA VAL A 50 -5.72 4.22 6.11
C VAL A 50 -4.29 3.93 6.55
N SER A 51 -4.11 3.19 7.64
CA SER A 51 -2.78 2.80 8.14
C SER A 51 -2.11 1.79 7.19
N ASP A 52 -0.79 1.78 7.16
CA ASP A 52 -0.02 0.96 6.23
C ASP A 52 -0.24 -0.54 6.45
N ASP A 53 -0.34 -0.96 7.70
CA ASP A 53 -0.64 -2.34 8.08
C ASP A 53 -2.00 -2.82 7.54
N LYS A 54 -3.02 -1.96 7.48
CA LYS A 54 -4.32 -2.30 6.87
C LYS A 54 -4.21 -2.50 5.35
N GLY A 55 -3.39 -1.69 4.68
CA GLY A 55 -3.07 -1.91 3.27
C GLY A 55 -2.37 -3.25 3.05
N ALA A 56 -1.40 -3.58 3.90
CA ALA A 56 -0.72 -4.87 3.87
C ALA A 56 -1.66 -6.05 4.16
N ALA A 57 -2.68 -5.87 5.02
CA ALA A 57 -3.67 -6.90 5.30
C ALA A 57 -4.39 -7.38 4.03
N ILE A 58 -4.67 -6.46 3.12
CA ILE A 58 -5.31 -6.79 1.84
C ILE A 58 -4.31 -7.50 0.92
N LEU A 59 -3.10 -6.94 0.79
CA LEU A 59 -2.10 -7.42 -0.16
C LEU A 59 -1.50 -8.77 0.25
N GLN A 60 -1.37 -9.07 1.55
CA GLN A 60 -0.72 -10.29 2.03
C GLN A 60 -1.34 -11.58 1.47
N HIS A 61 -2.66 -11.57 1.23
CA HIS A 61 -3.35 -12.76 0.70
C HIS A 61 -2.96 -13.10 -0.74
N LEU A 62 -2.37 -12.16 -1.46
CA LEU A 62 -1.89 -12.31 -2.84
C LEU A 62 -0.40 -12.67 -2.90
N LEU A 63 0.29 -12.70 -1.76
CA LEU A 63 1.71 -13.04 -1.69
C LEU A 63 1.91 -14.55 -1.63
N PRO A 64 2.99 -15.08 -2.25
CA PRO A 64 3.32 -16.49 -2.16
C PRO A 64 3.74 -16.88 -0.73
N ASP A 65 3.31 -18.06 -0.29
CA ASP A 65 3.76 -18.63 0.99
C ASP A 65 5.25 -18.96 0.95
N ASN A 66 5.86 -19.10 2.12
CA ASN A 66 7.28 -19.44 2.30
C ASN A 66 8.25 -18.45 1.62
N SER A 67 7.83 -17.21 1.40
CA SER A 67 8.65 -16.14 0.85
C SER A 67 9.27 -15.25 1.94
N THR A 68 10.12 -14.31 1.53
CA THR A 68 10.64 -13.26 2.44
C THR A 68 9.84 -11.99 2.21
N PHE A 69 9.30 -11.44 3.29
CA PHE A 69 8.57 -10.17 3.31
C PHE A 69 9.43 -9.07 3.92
N LEU A 70 9.76 -8.07 3.10
CA LEU A 70 10.47 -6.87 3.54
C LEU A 70 9.51 -5.68 3.51
N ALA A 71 9.47 -4.92 4.61
CA ALA A 71 8.70 -3.68 4.66
C ALA A 71 9.35 -2.70 5.62
N ASP A 72 8.98 -1.43 5.54
CA ASP A 72 9.42 -0.42 6.49
C ASP A 72 8.68 -0.52 7.84
N GLY A 73 9.11 0.26 8.83
CA GLY A 73 8.50 0.28 10.17
C GLY A 73 7.05 0.80 10.19
N GLY A 74 6.57 1.41 9.12
CA GLY A 74 5.17 1.83 8.97
C GLY A 74 4.21 0.64 8.93
N TYR A 75 4.68 -0.50 8.44
CA TYR A 75 3.92 -1.74 8.37
C TYR A 75 4.03 -2.60 9.64
N ASP A 76 4.87 -2.20 10.60
CA ASP A 76 5.11 -2.98 11.81
C ASP A 76 3.88 -3.05 12.71
N ALA A 77 3.21 -4.20 12.68
CA ALA A 77 2.09 -4.55 13.55
C ALA A 77 2.24 -6.01 13.96
N THR A 78 2.04 -6.30 15.26
CA THR A 78 2.20 -7.66 15.82
C THR A 78 1.34 -8.67 15.07
N TRP A 79 0.06 -8.35 14.84
CA TRP A 79 -0.87 -9.22 14.12
C TRP A 79 -0.40 -9.54 12.68
N LEU A 80 0.20 -8.56 11.97
CA LEU A 80 0.70 -8.77 10.62
C LEU A 80 1.92 -9.70 10.63
N ARG A 81 2.85 -9.49 11.58
CA ARG A 81 4.00 -10.38 11.77
C ARG A 81 3.57 -11.82 12.03
N GLU A 82 2.60 -12.02 12.91
CA GLU A 82 2.06 -13.34 13.25
C GLU A 82 1.39 -14.00 12.04
N SER A 83 0.55 -13.25 11.31
CA SER A 83 -0.12 -13.73 10.11
C SER A 83 0.87 -14.17 9.01
N LEU A 84 1.90 -13.38 8.77
CA LEU A 84 2.93 -13.72 7.77
C LEU A 84 3.78 -14.93 8.21
N LYS A 85 4.16 -15.00 9.49
CA LYS A 85 4.90 -16.16 10.05
C LYS A 85 4.07 -17.44 9.98
N ALA A 86 2.77 -17.39 10.26
CA ALA A 86 1.87 -18.53 10.14
C ALA A 86 1.82 -19.10 8.71
N ARG A 87 2.12 -18.28 7.71
CA ARG A 87 2.26 -18.68 6.30
C ARG A 87 3.68 -19.12 5.92
N GLY A 88 4.56 -19.34 6.89
CA GLY A 88 5.95 -19.74 6.67
C GLY A 88 6.83 -18.65 6.08
N MET A 89 6.39 -17.39 6.12
CA MET A 89 7.15 -16.27 5.55
C MET A 89 8.23 -15.80 6.52
N THR A 90 9.40 -15.45 5.98
CA THR A 90 10.46 -14.75 6.74
C THR A 90 10.15 -13.27 6.74
N VAL A 91 9.89 -12.70 7.94
CA VAL A 91 9.50 -11.30 8.08
C VAL A 91 10.71 -10.44 8.44
N CYS A 92 11.03 -9.46 7.59
CA CYS A 92 12.11 -8.49 7.79
C CYS A 92 11.51 -7.07 7.79
N MET A 93 11.14 -6.60 8.98
CA MET A 93 10.63 -5.25 9.23
C MET A 93 11.32 -4.67 10.45
N PRO A 94 11.81 -3.43 10.42
CA PRO A 94 12.30 -2.76 11.62
C PRO A 94 11.14 -2.50 12.58
N PRO A 95 11.36 -2.57 13.90
CA PRO A 95 10.34 -2.23 14.88
C PRO A 95 9.98 -0.75 14.78
N ARG A 96 8.73 -0.40 15.05
CA ARG A 96 8.32 1.01 15.19
C ARG A 96 9.09 1.64 16.35
N LYS A 97 9.51 2.89 16.19
CA LYS A 97 10.22 3.66 17.24
C LYS A 97 9.45 3.77 18.57
N THR A 98 8.13 3.58 18.53
CA THR A 98 7.24 3.64 19.69
C THR A 98 6.88 2.26 20.25
N GLY A 99 7.39 1.17 19.67
CA GLY A 99 7.10 -0.19 20.10
C GLY A 99 7.97 -0.59 21.30
N ASN A 100 7.35 -1.22 22.31
CA ASN A 100 8.05 -1.72 23.50
C ASN A 100 8.79 -3.05 23.28
N GLU A 101 8.63 -3.69 22.13
CA GLU A 101 9.24 -4.97 21.81
C GLU A 101 10.37 -4.80 20.80
N ALA A 102 11.57 -5.20 21.19
CA ALA A 102 12.72 -5.25 20.29
C ALA A 102 12.66 -6.54 19.46
N PHE A 103 12.09 -6.47 18.26
CA PHE A 103 12.18 -7.57 17.31
C PHE A 103 13.54 -7.55 16.62
N SER A 104 14.23 -8.68 16.64
CA SER A 104 15.41 -8.89 15.81
C SER A 104 15.01 -8.93 14.35
N PHE A 105 15.66 -8.14 13.49
CA PHE A 105 15.49 -8.18 12.05
C PHE A 105 16.84 -8.25 11.33
N ASP A 106 16.84 -8.88 10.15
CA ASP A 106 18.05 -9.04 9.35
C ASP A 106 18.36 -7.73 8.61
N ASN A 107 19.35 -7.00 9.13
CA ASN A 107 19.77 -5.72 8.55
C ASN A 107 20.38 -5.88 7.14
N THR A 108 20.94 -7.05 6.83
CA THR A 108 21.52 -7.31 5.49
C THR A 108 20.43 -7.44 4.46
N ARG A 109 19.35 -8.15 4.78
CA ARG A 109 18.17 -8.27 3.92
C ARG A 109 17.41 -6.93 3.83
N TYR A 110 17.33 -6.19 4.93
CA TYR A 110 16.68 -4.90 4.96
C TYR A 110 17.31 -3.87 4.01
N LYS A 111 18.61 -3.97 3.76
CA LYS A 111 19.28 -3.12 2.76
C LYS A 111 18.68 -3.24 1.36
N GLN A 112 17.99 -4.33 1.05
CA GLN A 112 17.28 -4.51 -0.23
C GLN A 112 16.04 -3.59 -0.35
N GLN A 113 15.63 -2.92 0.71
CA GLN A 113 14.54 -1.94 0.68
C GLN A 113 14.80 -0.79 -0.33
N HIS A 114 16.06 -0.49 -0.65
CA HIS A 114 16.39 0.51 -1.67
C HIS A 114 15.73 0.23 -3.03
N PHE A 115 15.40 -1.02 -3.35
CA PHE A 115 14.71 -1.36 -4.58
C PHE A 115 13.31 -0.74 -4.64
N ILE A 116 12.56 -0.77 -3.53
CA ILE A 116 11.23 -0.15 -3.47
C ILE A 116 11.32 1.38 -3.50
N GLU A 117 12.34 1.95 -2.86
CA GLU A 117 12.60 3.40 -2.89
C GLU A 117 12.92 3.88 -4.31
N ASN A 118 13.74 3.13 -5.04
CA ASN A 118 14.03 3.40 -6.46
C ASN A 118 12.76 3.29 -7.32
N THR A 119 11.90 2.33 -7.04
CA THR A 119 10.62 2.17 -7.73
C THR A 119 9.73 3.39 -7.54
N PHE A 120 9.59 3.87 -6.30
CA PHE A 120 8.84 5.10 -6.02
C PHE A 120 9.45 6.32 -6.68
N SER A 121 10.79 6.45 -6.69
CA SER A 121 11.47 7.55 -7.37
C SER A 121 11.18 7.56 -8.87
N ARG A 122 11.30 6.42 -9.54
CA ARG A 122 10.99 6.28 -10.97
C ARG A 122 9.54 6.62 -11.30
N LEU A 123 8.58 6.23 -10.43
CA LEU A 123 7.18 6.59 -10.59
C LEU A 123 6.93 8.09 -10.39
N LYS A 124 7.60 8.72 -9.42
CA LYS A 124 7.49 10.17 -9.17
C LYS A 124 8.06 11.01 -10.30
N ASP A 125 9.11 10.54 -10.96
CA ASP A 125 9.72 11.21 -12.11
C ASP A 125 8.77 11.26 -13.31
N TRP A 126 7.76 10.42 -13.34
CA TRP A 126 6.72 10.53 -14.34
C TRP A 126 5.75 11.65 -13.99
N ARG A 127 5.92 12.80 -14.65
CA ARG A 127 5.23 14.09 -14.36
C ARG A 127 3.71 13.96 -14.20
N ARG A 128 3.05 13.06 -14.92
CA ARG A 128 1.60 12.83 -14.80
C ARG A 128 1.17 12.26 -13.46
N ILE A 129 2.04 11.55 -12.75
CA ILE A 129 1.77 11.01 -11.41
C ILE A 129 2.09 12.04 -10.34
N ALA A 130 3.13 12.85 -10.53
CA ALA A 130 3.56 13.87 -9.57
C ALA A 130 2.66 15.11 -9.55
N THR A 131 1.94 15.44 -10.64
CA THR A 131 1.12 16.66 -10.80
C THR A 131 -0.37 16.35 -10.93
N TRP A 132 -0.86 15.49 -10.09
CA TRP A 132 -2.23 15.01 -10.16
C TRP A 132 -3.26 16.07 -9.76
N TYR A 133 -4.14 16.46 -10.69
CA TYR A 133 -5.25 17.39 -10.48
C TYR A 133 -6.64 16.75 -10.54
N ASP A 134 -6.73 15.46 -10.89
CA ASP A 134 -8.02 14.81 -11.08
C ASP A 134 -8.58 14.26 -9.77
N CYS A 135 -9.83 14.57 -9.49
CA CYS A 135 -10.56 14.10 -8.31
C CYS A 135 -11.05 12.65 -8.43
N CYS A 136 -10.62 11.90 -9.45
CA CYS A 136 -11.06 10.52 -9.70
C CYS A 136 -9.95 9.51 -9.42
N ALA A 137 -10.09 8.78 -8.31
CA ALA A 137 -9.12 7.76 -7.89
C ALA A 137 -8.92 6.66 -8.96
N HIS A 138 -9.97 6.32 -9.70
CA HIS A 138 -9.91 5.28 -10.72
C HIS A 138 -9.03 5.68 -11.91
N THR A 139 -9.18 6.91 -12.41
CA THR A 139 -8.34 7.44 -13.49
C THR A 139 -6.87 7.55 -13.04
N PHE A 140 -6.65 7.97 -11.80
CA PHE A 140 -5.32 8.03 -11.20
C PHE A 140 -4.67 6.66 -11.12
N PHE A 141 -5.38 5.69 -10.59
CA PHE A 141 -4.86 4.33 -10.48
C PHE A 141 -4.55 3.73 -11.86
N SER A 142 -5.39 3.97 -12.85
CA SER A 142 -5.14 3.55 -14.24
C SER A 142 -3.87 4.18 -14.82
N ALA A 143 -3.62 5.47 -14.55
CA ALA A 143 -2.42 6.15 -14.96
C ALA A 143 -1.16 5.56 -14.29
N ILE A 144 -1.24 5.21 -13.00
CA ILE A 144 -0.15 4.52 -12.27
C ILE A 144 0.13 3.15 -12.89
N CYS A 145 -0.90 2.35 -13.14
CA CYS A 145 -0.75 1.03 -13.75
C CYS A 145 -0.08 1.12 -15.13
N LEU A 146 -0.49 2.09 -15.96
CA LEU A 146 0.14 2.33 -17.25
C LEU A 146 1.61 2.73 -17.11
N ALA A 147 1.92 3.62 -16.14
CA ALA A 147 3.28 4.03 -15.84
C ALA A 147 4.17 2.83 -15.46
N VAL A 148 3.66 1.99 -14.57
CA VAL A 148 4.36 0.76 -14.14
C VAL A 148 4.64 -0.14 -15.34
N CYS A 149 3.65 -0.38 -16.19
CA CYS A 149 3.84 -1.20 -17.39
C CYS A 149 4.95 -0.64 -18.28
N VAL A 150 4.92 0.66 -18.58
CA VAL A 150 5.92 1.30 -19.46
C VAL A 150 7.30 1.29 -18.83
N ILE A 151 7.42 1.67 -17.54
CA ILE A 151 8.73 1.85 -16.88
C ILE A 151 9.42 0.52 -16.58
N PHE A 152 8.68 -0.52 -16.24
CA PHE A 152 9.26 -1.75 -15.69
C PHE A 152 9.10 -2.99 -16.56
N TYR A 153 8.21 -2.97 -17.57
CA TYR A 153 7.89 -4.16 -18.36
C TYR A 153 8.00 -3.99 -19.87
N LEU A 154 8.06 -2.76 -20.40
CA LEU A 154 8.16 -2.51 -21.85
C LEU A 154 9.55 -2.06 -22.31
N HIS A 155 10.55 -2.10 -21.41
CA HIS A 155 11.97 -1.80 -21.75
C HIS A 155 12.84 -3.02 -21.58
#